data_b4536f13534b9f05ed85257e8bd53716
#
_entry.id   b4536f13534b9f05ed85257e8bd53716
#
_cell.length_a   1.000
_cell.length_b   1.000
_cell.length_c   1.000
_cell.angle_alpha   90.00
_cell.angle_beta   90.00
_cell.angle_gamma   90.00
#
_symmetry.space_group_name_H-M   'P 1'
#
loop_
_entity.id
_entity.type
_entity.pdbx_description
1 polymer ?
#
loop_
_entity_poly.entity_id
_entity_poly.type
_entity_poly.pdbx_seq_one_letter_code
_entity_poly.pdbx_strand_id
1 'polypeptide(L)'
;LNIFGILLFMGLDVPHLPKPEKGTDQGRSRIQMLKDPRIAVAIICATVSYALMNLVMTSTPLAVVGCGFQTADAADVVTAHVLAMYAPAFITGHVIARIGVERVVAIGLILLSFAGIVALMGIEMMNFYGALILLGVGWNFGFIGSTAMLSAHHSPQERGRVQGLNDLLVFAGVSVASLSSGILMNCSGASVIDGWDAVNIAMLPLLTMAGAALIWLSLLNRKAQA
;
A
#
# COMPACT_ATOMS: atom_id res chain seq x y z
N LEU A 1 11.55 23.04 -6.43
CA LEU A 1 11.92 21.97 -5.48
C LEU A 1 12.83 20.93 -6.15
N ASN A 2 12.48 20.38 -7.31
CA ASN A 2 13.27 19.33 -7.98
C ASN A 2 14.68 19.79 -8.41
N ILE A 3 14.83 21.03 -8.86
CA ILE A 3 16.15 21.62 -9.22
C ILE A 3 17.06 21.69 -8.00
N PHE A 4 16.51 22.07 -6.83
CA PHE A 4 17.25 22.12 -5.58
C PHE A 4 17.71 20.74 -5.12
N GLY A 5 16.84 19.71 -5.31
CA GLY A 5 17.18 18.32 -5.08
C GLY A 5 18.33 17.82 -5.96
N ILE A 6 18.34 18.18 -7.24
CA ILE A 6 19.43 17.83 -8.17
C ILE A 6 20.76 18.46 -7.74
N LEU A 7 20.76 19.75 -7.37
CA LEU A 7 21.97 20.43 -6.90
C LEU A 7 22.52 19.82 -5.61
N LEU A 8 21.65 19.46 -4.66
CA LEU A 8 22.03 18.73 -3.45
C LEU A 8 22.63 17.36 -3.79
N PHE A 9 22.04 16.63 -4.73
CA PHE A 9 22.51 15.31 -5.13
C PHE A 9 23.88 15.35 -5.84
N MET A 10 24.14 16.41 -6.62
CA MET A 10 25.45 16.62 -7.26
C MET A 10 26.58 16.95 -6.26
N GLY A 11 26.25 17.47 -5.07
CA GLY A 11 27.19 17.72 -3.99
C GLY A 11 27.43 16.53 -3.04
N LEU A 12 26.68 15.43 -3.21
CA LEU A 12 26.84 14.22 -2.40
C LEU A 12 27.92 13.30 -3.01
N ASP A 13 28.99 13.05 -2.27
CA ASP A 13 29.95 12.01 -2.61
C ASP A 13 29.34 10.65 -2.27
N VAL A 14 28.67 10.05 -3.28
CA VAL A 14 28.04 8.73 -3.13
C VAL A 14 29.11 7.66 -3.34
N PRO A 15 29.47 6.88 -2.31
CA PRO A 15 30.46 5.83 -2.44
C PRO A 15 30.03 4.82 -3.53
N HIS A 16 30.92 4.60 -4.49
CA HIS A 16 30.73 3.60 -5.53
C HIS A 16 30.73 2.22 -4.91
N LEU A 17 29.58 1.54 -4.94
CA LEU A 17 29.52 0.15 -4.52
C LEU A 17 30.44 -0.69 -5.43
N PRO A 18 31.35 -1.49 -4.89
CA PRO A 18 32.19 -2.38 -5.70
C PRO A 18 31.30 -3.30 -6.53
N LYS A 19 31.62 -3.44 -7.80
CA LYS A 19 30.93 -4.41 -8.68
C LYS A 19 31.11 -5.82 -8.08
N PRO A 20 30.03 -6.63 -7.99
CA PRO A 20 30.16 -8.01 -7.52
C PRO A 20 31.21 -8.74 -8.35
N GLU A 21 32.18 -9.35 -7.70
CA GLU A 21 33.16 -10.20 -8.37
C GLU A 21 32.47 -11.37 -9.07
N LYS A 22 32.90 -11.70 -10.28
CA LYS A 22 32.40 -12.87 -11.03
C LYS A 22 32.71 -14.12 -10.22
N GLY A 23 31.70 -14.80 -9.71
CA GLY A 23 31.85 -16.04 -8.93
C GLY A 23 31.42 -15.94 -7.46
N THR A 24 31.09 -14.74 -6.93
CA THR A 24 30.47 -14.62 -5.63
C THR A 24 29.04 -15.14 -5.66
N ASP A 25 28.62 -15.79 -4.56
CA ASP A 25 27.24 -16.25 -4.39
C ASP A 25 26.28 -15.07 -4.56
N GLN A 26 25.55 -15.09 -5.65
CA GLN A 26 24.59 -14.01 -5.97
C GLN A 26 23.27 -14.13 -5.20
N GLY A 27 23.16 -15.09 -4.28
CA GLY A 27 21.92 -15.37 -3.57
C GLY A 27 20.84 -16.01 -4.46
N ARG A 28 19.63 -16.13 -3.93
CA ARG A 28 18.47 -16.77 -4.58
C ARG A 28 18.03 -16.05 -5.86
N SER A 29 17.53 -16.78 -6.84
CA SER A 29 16.88 -16.22 -8.03
C SER A 29 15.52 -15.58 -7.66
N ARG A 30 14.98 -14.71 -8.54
CA ARG A 30 13.66 -14.07 -8.32
C ARG A 30 12.55 -15.08 -8.08
N ILE A 31 12.55 -16.20 -8.82
CA ILE A 31 11.55 -17.27 -8.67
C ILE A 31 11.73 -18.02 -7.35
N GLN A 32 12.97 -18.25 -6.92
CA GLN A 32 13.24 -18.88 -5.63
C GLN A 32 12.82 -17.98 -4.45
N MET A 33 13.01 -16.66 -4.57
CA MET A 33 12.53 -15.70 -3.58
C MET A 33 11.01 -15.69 -3.47
N LEU A 34 10.27 -15.72 -4.60
CA LEU A 34 8.82 -15.80 -4.60
C LEU A 34 8.26 -17.12 -4.03
N LYS A 35 9.07 -18.18 -4.00
CA LYS A 35 8.70 -19.43 -3.32
C LYS A 35 8.83 -19.37 -1.81
N ASP A 36 9.52 -18.35 -1.27
CA ASP A 36 9.55 -18.08 0.17
C ASP A 36 8.22 -17.45 0.60
N PRO A 37 7.41 -18.13 1.44
CA PRO A 37 6.11 -17.62 1.85
C PRO A 37 6.15 -16.23 2.48
N ARG A 38 7.21 -15.93 3.22
CA ARG A 38 7.38 -14.65 3.92
C ARG A 38 7.60 -13.50 2.94
N ILE A 39 8.42 -13.73 1.92
CA ILE A 39 8.66 -12.77 0.84
C ILE A 39 7.41 -12.58 0.00
N ALA A 40 6.76 -13.69 -0.41
CA ALA A 40 5.56 -13.63 -1.24
C ALA A 40 4.41 -12.87 -0.55
N VAL A 41 4.13 -13.20 0.72
CA VAL A 41 3.06 -12.53 1.50
C VAL A 41 3.40 -11.06 1.72
N ALA A 42 4.67 -10.71 2.00
CA ALA A 42 5.09 -9.33 2.13
C ALA A 42 4.80 -8.52 0.86
N ILE A 43 5.16 -9.05 -0.31
CA ILE A 43 4.92 -8.40 -1.60
C ILE A 43 3.41 -8.29 -1.89
N ILE A 44 2.62 -9.33 -1.63
CA ILE A 44 1.16 -9.30 -1.81
C ILE A 44 0.54 -8.21 -0.93
N CYS A 45 0.87 -8.16 0.35
CA CYS A 45 0.32 -7.17 1.27
C CYS A 45 0.78 -5.74 0.91
N ALA A 46 2.03 -5.55 0.49
CA ALA A 46 2.53 -4.25 0.02
C ALA A 46 1.77 -3.78 -1.23
N THR A 47 1.65 -4.66 -2.23
CA THR A 47 0.96 -4.38 -3.49
C THR A 47 -0.51 -4.06 -3.25
N VAL A 48 -1.21 -4.86 -2.46
CA VAL A 48 -2.63 -4.65 -2.15
C VAL A 48 -2.83 -3.35 -1.38
N SER A 49 -2.05 -3.10 -0.33
CA SER A 49 -2.21 -1.88 0.47
C SER A 49 -2.03 -0.62 -0.38
N TYR A 50 -1.05 -0.60 -1.30
CA TYR A 50 -0.82 0.55 -2.16
C TYR A 50 -1.85 0.66 -3.29
N ALA A 51 -2.22 -0.46 -3.90
CA ALA A 51 -3.23 -0.47 -4.95
C ALA A 51 -4.60 0.01 -4.44
N LEU A 52 -5.03 -0.44 -3.26
CA LEU A 52 -6.30 -0.03 -2.63
C LEU A 52 -6.30 1.45 -2.28
N MET A 53 -5.21 1.94 -1.71
CA MET A 53 -5.05 3.36 -1.41
C MET A 53 -5.18 4.19 -2.68
N ASN A 54 -4.49 3.81 -3.76
CA ASN A 54 -4.51 4.53 -5.02
C ASN A 54 -5.88 4.45 -5.71
N LEU A 55 -6.54 3.28 -5.68
CA LEU A 55 -7.88 3.05 -6.23
C LEU A 55 -8.88 4.07 -5.67
N VAL A 56 -8.96 4.20 -4.36
CA VAL A 56 -9.94 5.05 -3.68
C VAL A 56 -9.54 6.53 -3.72
N MET A 57 -8.26 6.85 -3.46
CA MET A 57 -7.77 8.23 -3.46
C MET A 57 -7.97 8.90 -4.83
N THR A 58 -7.75 8.17 -5.93
CA THR A 58 -7.89 8.72 -7.29
C THR A 58 -9.34 9.03 -7.64
N SER A 59 -10.30 8.23 -7.14
CA SER A 59 -11.74 8.42 -7.36
C SER A 59 -12.32 9.52 -6.49
N THR A 60 -11.75 9.78 -5.32
CA THR A 60 -12.34 10.66 -4.30
C THR A 60 -12.65 12.08 -4.81
N PRO A 61 -11.76 12.79 -5.52
CA PRO A 61 -12.09 14.11 -6.02
C PRO A 61 -13.29 14.12 -6.97
N LEU A 62 -13.40 13.09 -7.81
CA LEU A 62 -14.54 12.94 -8.74
C LEU A 62 -15.84 12.66 -7.98
N ALA A 63 -15.78 11.81 -6.95
CA ALA A 63 -16.93 11.48 -6.11
C ALA A 63 -17.39 12.72 -5.31
N VAL A 64 -16.48 13.42 -4.63
CA VAL A 64 -16.81 14.62 -3.83
C VAL A 64 -17.47 15.68 -4.70
N VAL A 65 -16.85 16.05 -5.82
CA VAL A 65 -17.41 17.09 -6.72
C VAL A 65 -18.71 16.60 -7.38
N GLY A 66 -18.76 15.34 -7.79
CA GLY A 66 -19.96 14.77 -8.42
C GLY A 66 -21.14 14.62 -7.47
N CYS A 67 -20.91 14.55 -6.15
CA CYS A 67 -21.95 14.60 -5.12
C CYS A 67 -22.38 16.04 -4.74
N GLY A 68 -21.88 17.05 -5.45
CA GLY A 68 -22.32 18.45 -5.30
C GLY A 68 -21.49 19.30 -4.34
N PHE A 69 -20.35 18.79 -3.84
CA PHE A 69 -19.42 19.57 -3.03
C PHE A 69 -18.45 20.38 -3.90
N GLN A 70 -17.73 21.31 -3.30
CA GLN A 70 -16.80 22.16 -4.02
C GLN A 70 -15.45 21.45 -4.26
N THR A 71 -14.71 21.92 -5.26
CA THR A 71 -13.33 21.42 -5.52
C THR A 71 -12.39 21.67 -4.34
N ALA A 72 -12.61 22.73 -3.56
CA ALA A 72 -11.88 23.01 -2.34
C ALA A 72 -12.10 21.92 -1.29
N ASP A 73 -13.33 21.44 -1.11
CA ASP A 73 -13.65 20.35 -0.17
C ASP A 73 -12.93 19.05 -0.57
N ALA A 74 -12.88 18.75 -1.88
CA ALA A 74 -12.12 17.59 -2.37
C ALA A 74 -10.63 17.70 -2.06
N ALA A 75 -10.05 18.90 -2.20
CA ALA A 75 -8.64 19.14 -1.86
C ALA A 75 -8.37 18.98 -0.35
N ASP A 76 -9.30 19.42 0.50
CA ASP A 76 -9.19 19.29 1.95
C ASP A 76 -9.28 17.82 2.40
N VAL A 77 -10.19 17.02 1.82
CA VAL A 77 -10.29 15.58 2.06
C VAL A 77 -9.01 14.87 1.66
N VAL A 78 -8.44 15.16 0.48
CA VAL A 78 -7.18 14.59 0.03
C VAL A 78 -6.02 15.03 0.92
N THR A 79 -6.00 16.27 1.39
CA THR A 79 -4.98 16.77 2.32
C THR A 79 -5.02 16.02 3.65
N ALA A 80 -6.21 15.82 4.22
CA ALA A 80 -6.39 15.01 5.42
C ALA A 80 -5.91 13.58 5.24
N HIS A 81 -6.19 12.97 4.07
CA HIS A 81 -5.67 11.65 3.69
C HIS A 81 -4.14 11.61 3.69
N VAL A 82 -3.50 12.56 3.01
CA VAL A 82 -2.04 12.63 2.92
C VAL A 82 -1.40 12.79 4.31
N LEU A 83 -1.98 13.62 5.17
CA LEU A 83 -1.53 13.73 6.55
C LEU A 83 -1.69 12.40 7.31
N ALA A 84 -2.81 11.71 7.13
CA ALA A 84 -3.05 10.39 7.73
C ALA A 84 -2.11 9.30 7.18
N MET A 85 -1.62 9.41 5.94
CA MET A 85 -0.61 8.51 5.38
C MET A 85 0.76 8.68 6.07
N TYR A 86 1.19 9.91 6.30
CA TYR A 86 2.58 10.17 6.71
C TYR A 86 2.75 10.43 8.20
N ALA A 87 1.78 11.02 8.90
CA ALA A 87 1.88 11.30 10.32
C ALA A 87 2.14 10.03 11.18
N PRO A 88 1.47 8.88 10.94
CA PRO A 88 1.77 7.67 11.70
C PRO A 88 3.18 7.11 11.48
N ALA A 89 3.87 7.46 10.40
CA ALA A 89 5.21 6.93 10.08
C ALA A 89 6.23 7.19 11.19
N PHE A 90 6.07 8.30 11.95
CA PHE A 90 6.93 8.61 13.10
C PHE A 90 6.83 7.58 14.23
N ILE A 91 5.71 6.86 14.35
CA ILE A 91 5.48 5.88 15.40
C ILE A 91 5.41 4.44 14.88
N THR A 92 5.14 4.22 13.58
CA THR A 92 4.95 2.89 13.00
C THR A 92 6.12 1.96 13.27
N GLY A 93 7.35 2.45 13.19
CA GLY A 93 8.54 1.65 13.53
C GLY A 93 8.55 1.17 15.00
N HIS A 94 8.14 2.01 15.94
CA HIS A 94 8.02 1.64 17.36
C HIS A 94 6.89 0.63 17.58
N VAL A 95 5.78 0.77 16.86
CA VAL A 95 4.66 -0.19 16.93
C VAL A 95 5.11 -1.56 16.41
N ILE A 96 5.82 -1.59 15.25
CA ILE A 96 6.40 -2.82 14.71
C ILE A 96 7.33 -3.49 15.72
N ALA A 97 8.20 -2.73 16.38
CA ALA A 97 9.13 -3.25 17.39
C ALA A 97 8.42 -3.84 18.62
N ARG A 98 7.25 -3.30 19.01
CA ARG A 98 6.50 -3.75 20.19
C ARG A 98 5.59 -4.94 19.93
N ILE A 99 4.83 -4.95 18.85
CA ILE A 99 3.79 -5.96 18.60
C ILE A 99 4.12 -6.92 17.45
N GLY A 100 5.19 -6.67 16.73
CA GLY A 100 5.61 -7.45 15.57
C GLY A 100 5.01 -6.98 14.24
N VAL A 101 5.74 -7.22 13.16
CA VAL A 101 5.43 -6.71 11.83
C VAL A 101 4.15 -7.30 11.25
N GLU A 102 3.89 -8.60 11.43
CA GLU A 102 2.70 -9.28 10.90
C GLU A 102 1.40 -8.70 11.49
N ARG A 103 1.42 -8.36 12.80
CA ARG A 103 0.26 -7.75 13.46
C ARG A 103 0.01 -6.33 12.97
N VAL A 104 1.08 -5.57 12.71
CA VAL A 104 0.95 -4.22 12.16
C VAL A 104 0.34 -4.27 10.76
N VAL A 105 0.79 -5.20 9.90
CA VAL A 105 0.18 -5.41 8.57
C VAL A 105 -1.30 -5.79 8.70
N ALA A 106 -1.64 -6.70 9.63
CA ALA A 106 -3.03 -7.08 9.87
C ALA A 106 -3.91 -5.89 10.27
N ILE A 107 -3.42 -5.04 11.20
CA ILE A 107 -4.11 -3.81 11.59
C ILE A 107 -4.30 -2.89 10.38
N GLY A 108 -3.27 -2.75 9.53
CA GLY A 108 -3.37 -1.99 8.28
C GLY A 108 -4.49 -2.48 7.37
N LEU A 109 -4.57 -3.81 7.12
CA LEU A 109 -5.62 -4.41 6.30
C LEU A 109 -7.02 -4.24 6.91
N ILE A 110 -7.14 -4.32 8.24
CA ILE A 110 -8.39 -4.06 8.97
C ILE A 110 -8.83 -2.60 8.79
N LEU A 111 -7.91 -1.64 8.93
CA LEU A 111 -8.21 -0.22 8.73
C LEU A 111 -8.63 0.08 7.28
N LEU A 112 -7.98 -0.54 6.29
CA LEU A 112 -8.38 -0.45 4.88
C LEU A 112 -9.80 -1.02 4.66
N SER A 113 -10.15 -2.09 5.36
CA SER A 113 -11.52 -2.65 5.32
C SER A 113 -12.54 -1.67 5.91
N PHE A 114 -12.21 -1.05 7.04
CA PHE A 114 -13.07 -0.03 7.65
C PHE A 114 -13.20 1.22 6.78
N ALA A 115 -12.13 1.61 6.07
CA ALA A 115 -12.20 2.70 5.10
C ALA A 115 -13.26 2.45 4.02
N GLY A 116 -13.28 1.26 3.43
CA GLY A 116 -14.31 0.87 2.46
C GLY A 116 -15.72 0.83 3.06
N ILE A 117 -15.87 0.33 4.30
CA ILE A 117 -17.16 0.32 5.00
C ILE A 117 -17.67 1.74 5.20
N VAL A 118 -16.84 2.65 5.72
CA VAL A 118 -17.23 4.06 5.97
C VAL A 118 -17.58 4.76 4.66
N ALA A 119 -16.84 4.48 3.58
CA ALA A 119 -17.13 5.02 2.25
C ALA A 119 -18.50 4.57 1.70
N LEU A 120 -18.93 3.34 2.02
CA LEU A 120 -20.23 2.79 1.61
C LEU A 120 -21.38 3.18 2.54
N MET A 121 -21.12 3.80 3.69
CA MET A 121 -22.18 4.24 4.63
C MET A 121 -22.92 5.49 4.17
N GLY A 122 -22.37 6.23 3.20
CA GLY A 122 -23.02 7.43 2.68
C GLY A 122 -22.06 8.36 1.95
N ILE A 123 -22.64 9.46 1.45
CA ILE A 123 -21.95 10.47 0.64
C ILE A 123 -21.86 11.82 1.34
N GLU A 124 -22.04 11.86 2.66
CA GLU A 124 -21.83 13.09 3.42
C GLU A 124 -20.33 13.40 3.51
N MET A 125 -19.97 14.66 3.72
CA MET A 125 -18.57 15.08 3.81
C MET A 125 -17.80 14.32 4.87
N MET A 126 -18.42 14.01 6.01
CA MET A 126 -17.81 13.23 7.08
C MET A 126 -17.48 11.78 6.68
N ASN A 127 -18.26 11.17 5.78
CA ASN A 127 -17.95 9.85 5.23
C ASN A 127 -16.68 9.88 4.38
N PHE A 128 -16.52 10.90 3.52
CA PHE A 128 -15.31 11.10 2.73
C PHE A 128 -14.08 11.30 3.64
N TYR A 129 -14.15 12.20 4.61
CA TYR A 129 -13.04 12.39 5.57
C TYR A 129 -12.72 11.11 6.35
N GLY A 130 -13.72 10.46 6.93
CA GLY A 130 -13.53 9.25 7.70
C GLY A 130 -12.91 8.12 6.88
N ALA A 131 -13.45 7.87 5.68
CA ALA A 131 -12.92 6.86 4.77
C ALA A 131 -11.48 7.16 4.38
N LEU A 132 -11.17 8.39 3.99
CA LEU A 132 -9.83 8.76 3.50
C LEU A 132 -8.78 8.79 4.62
N ILE A 133 -9.14 9.22 5.84
CA ILE A 133 -8.24 9.14 7.01
C ILE A 133 -7.93 7.69 7.35
N LEU A 134 -8.95 6.83 7.43
CA LEU A 134 -8.76 5.39 7.68
C LEU A 134 -7.93 4.73 6.57
N LEU A 135 -8.17 5.11 5.31
CA LEU A 135 -7.40 4.65 4.15
C LEU A 135 -5.92 5.03 4.27
N GLY A 136 -5.62 6.26 4.69
CA GLY A 136 -4.25 6.76 4.86
C GLY A 136 -3.49 6.02 5.97
N VAL A 137 -4.10 5.90 7.17
CA VAL A 137 -3.50 5.16 8.29
C VAL A 137 -3.36 3.67 7.94
N GLY A 138 -4.39 3.08 7.31
CA GLY A 138 -4.39 1.69 6.86
C GLY A 138 -3.28 1.42 5.84
N TRP A 139 -3.08 2.32 4.88
CA TRP A 139 -1.96 2.24 3.94
C TRP A 139 -0.61 2.32 4.66
N ASN A 140 -0.45 3.25 5.60
CA ASN A 140 0.80 3.39 6.35
C ASN A 140 1.18 2.07 7.05
N PHE A 141 0.27 1.48 7.81
CA PHE A 141 0.54 0.24 8.53
C PHE A 141 0.67 -0.96 7.59
N GLY A 142 -0.17 -1.06 6.57
CA GLY A 142 -0.13 -2.14 5.59
C GLY A 142 1.14 -2.10 4.74
N PHE A 143 1.43 -0.97 4.13
CA PHE A 143 2.56 -0.83 3.19
C PHE A 143 3.92 -0.77 3.91
N ILE A 144 4.08 0.09 4.93
CA ILE A 144 5.33 0.19 5.69
C ILE A 144 5.61 -1.11 6.44
N GLY A 145 4.57 -1.71 7.06
CA GLY A 145 4.71 -3.02 7.70
C GLY A 145 5.17 -4.10 6.72
N SER A 146 4.56 -4.17 5.54
CA SER A 146 4.92 -5.17 4.52
C SER A 146 6.34 -4.97 3.97
N THR A 147 6.78 -3.73 3.76
CA THR A 147 8.15 -3.43 3.33
C THR A 147 9.16 -3.75 4.44
N ALA A 148 8.82 -3.52 5.71
CA ALA A 148 9.64 -3.96 6.84
C ALA A 148 9.73 -5.49 6.92
N MET A 149 8.60 -6.20 6.74
CA MET A 149 8.57 -7.66 6.67
C MET A 149 9.45 -8.20 5.53
N LEU A 150 9.37 -7.58 4.35
CA LEU A 150 10.22 -7.95 3.20
C LEU A 150 11.70 -7.78 3.52
N SER A 151 12.06 -6.67 4.15
CA SER A 151 13.45 -6.33 4.48
C SER A 151 14.09 -7.29 5.49
N ALA A 152 13.30 -7.96 6.32
CA ALA A 152 13.76 -8.93 7.31
C ALA A 152 14.06 -10.32 6.72
N HIS A 153 13.68 -10.61 5.46
CA HIS A 153 13.70 -11.97 4.90
C HIS A 153 14.58 -12.13 3.66
N HIS A 154 15.48 -11.19 3.40
CA HIS A 154 16.47 -11.30 2.32
C HIS A 154 17.88 -10.95 2.82
N SER A 155 18.90 -11.50 2.16
CA SER A 155 20.30 -11.16 2.41
C SER A 155 20.67 -9.80 1.77
N PRO A 156 21.77 -9.18 2.21
CA PRO A 156 22.28 -7.96 1.57
C PRO A 156 22.54 -8.12 0.06
N GLN A 157 22.97 -9.32 -0.38
CA GLN A 157 23.25 -9.65 -1.77
C GLN A 157 21.96 -9.74 -2.62
N GLU A 158 20.84 -10.12 -2.00
CA GLU A 158 19.53 -10.25 -2.64
C GLU A 158 18.74 -8.94 -2.69
N ARG A 159 19.14 -7.94 -1.88
CA ARG A 159 18.39 -6.69 -1.65
C ARG A 159 17.92 -6.02 -2.93
N GLY A 160 18.82 -5.81 -3.89
CA GLY A 160 18.47 -5.13 -5.14
C GLY A 160 17.47 -5.90 -5.98
N ARG A 161 17.53 -7.25 -5.99
CA ARG A 161 16.60 -8.09 -6.75
C ARG A 161 15.23 -8.16 -6.10
N VAL A 162 15.20 -8.34 -4.78
CA VAL A 162 13.94 -8.44 -4.02
C VAL A 162 13.21 -7.10 -4.05
N GLN A 163 13.93 -6.00 -3.84
CA GLN A 163 13.35 -4.67 -3.86
C GLN A 163 12.83 -4.32 -5.27
N GLY A 164 13.64 -4.56 -6.31
CA GLY A 164 13.22 -4.32 -7.70
C GLY A 164 12.00 -5.17 -8.12
N LEU A 165 11.89 -6.41 -7.61
CA LEU A 165 10.71 -7.24 -7.84
C LEU A 165 9.48 -6.71 -7.09
N ASN A 166 9.65 -6.31 -5.83
CA ASN A 166 8.59 -5.68 -5.04
C ASN A 166 8.07 -4.41 -5.72
N ASP A 167 8.97 -3.52 -6.11
CA ASP A 167 8.61 -2.23 -6.71
C ASP A 167 7.91 -2.44 -8.06
N LEU A 168 8.37 -3.40 -8.87
CA LEU A 168 7.71 -3.76 -10.11
C LEU A 168 6.26 -4.19 -9.88
N LEU A 169 6.01 -5.10 -8.93
CA LEU A 169 4.68 -5.62 -8.64
C LEU A 169 3.78 -4.57 -7.97
N VAL A 170 4.33 -3.80 -7.04
CA VAL A 170 3.60 -2.70 -6.38
C VAL A 170 3.16 -1.66 -7.41
N PHE A 171 4.07 -1.13 -8.23
CA PHE A 171 3.71 -0.08 -9.19
C PHE A 171 2.88 -0.59 -10.37
N ALA A 172 3.03 -1.86 -10.77
CA ALA A 172 2.10 -2.48 -11.70
C ALA A 172 0.69 -2.55 -11.11
N GLY A 173 0.56 -2.99 -9.86
CA GLY A 173 -0.72 -3.01 -9.14
C GLY A 173 -1.33 -1.62 -9.00
N VAL A 174 -0.55 -0.61 -8.64
CA VAL A 174 -0.97 0.79 -8.55
C VAL A 174 -1.46 1.31 -9.90
N SER A 175 -0.76 0.99 -11.00
CA SER A 175 -1.17 1.41 -12.34
C SER A 175 -2.51 0.79 -12.74
N VAL A 176 -2.70 -0.50 -12.48
CA VAL A 176 -3.97 -1.18 -12.73
C VAL A 176 -5.08 -0.57 -11.86
N ALA A 177 -4.82 -0.34 -10.57
CA ALA A 177 -5.78 0.27 -9.65
C ALA A 177 -6.20 1.68 -10.10
N SER A 178 -5.24 2.51 -10.53
CA SER A 178 -5.52 3.86 -11.02
C SER A 178 -6.40 3.86 -12.28
N LEU A 179 -6.10 2.98 -13.24
CA LEU A 179 -6.94 2.82 -14.44
C LEU A 179 -8.33 2.29 -14.08
N SER A 180 -8.40 1.29 -13.20
CA SER A 180 -9.67 0.71 -12.72
C SER A 180 -10.52 1.74 -11.99
N SER A 181 -9.90 2.62 -11.19
CA SER A 181 -10.57 3.72 -10.50
C SER A 181 -11.38 4.60 -11.46
N GLY A 182 -10.75 5.06 -12.54
CA GLY A 182 -11.42 5.87 -13.56
C GLY A 182 -12.53 5.11 -14.29
N ILE A 183 -12.32 3.83 -14.62
CA ILE A 183 -13.32 2.99 -15.29
C ILE A 183 -14.52 2.77 -14.37
N LEU A 184 -14.29 2.38 -13.12
CA LEU A 184 -15.36 2.14 -12.15
C LEU A 184 -16.19 3.40 -11.89
N MET A 185 -15.55 4.55 -11.73
CA MET A 185 -16.25 5.82 -11.53
C MET A 185 -17.14 6.22 -12.70
N ASN A 186 -16.75 5.92 -13.94
CA ASN A 186 -17.45 6.43 -15.13
C ASN A 186 -18.35 5.39 -15.81
N CYS A 187 -18.18 4.09 -15.54
CA CYS A 187 -18.83 3.01 -16.28
C CYS A 187 -19.68 2.07 -15.40
N SER A 188 -19.68 2.22 -14.06
CA SER A 188 -20.31 1.25 -13.17
C SER A 188 -21.73 1.56 -12.75
N GLY A 189 -22.39 2.56 -13.34
CA GLY A 189 -23.78 2.89 -13.03
C GLY A 189 -24.27 4.15 -13.71
N ALA A 190 -25.48 4.55 -13.38
CA ALA A 190 -26.12 5.75 -13.94
C ALA A 190 -25.78 7.03 -13.15
N SER A 191 -25.16 6.90 -11.98
CA SER A 191 -24.86 8.01 -11.08
C SER A 191 -23.40 7.96 -10.57
N VAL A 192 -22.92 9.10 -10.07
CA VAL A 192 -21.61 9.21 -9.40
C VAL A 192 -21.56 8.33 -8.15
N ILE A 193 -22.69 8.16 -7.46
CA ILE A 193 -22.80 7.32 -6.26
C ILE A 193 -22.55 5.86 -6.61
N ASP A 194 -23.16 5.35 -7.69
CA ASP A 194 -22.94 3.97 -8.15
C ASP A 194 -21.46 3.73 -8.48
N GLY A 195 -20.80 4.70 -9.12
CA GLY A 195 -19.38 4.65 -9.42
C GLY A 195 -18.52 4.61 -8.14
N TRP A 196 -18.85 5.47 -7.16
CA TRP A 196 -18.17 5.50 -5.86
C TRP A 196 -18.33 4.18 -5.10
N ASP A 197 -19.54 3.62 -5.07
CA ASP A 197 -19.81 2.34 -4.43
C ASP A 197 -19.06 1.21 -5.13
N ALA A 198 -19.03 1.20 -6.46
CA ALA A 198 -18.28 0.20 -7.24
C ALA A 198 -16.78 0.22 -6.93
N VAL A 199 -16.19 1.41 -6.77
CA VAL A 199 -14.78 1.57 -6.37
C VAL A 199 -14.53 0.93 -5.00
N ASN A 200 -15.39 1.20 -4.02
CA ASN A 200 -15.21 0.69 -2.66
C ASN A 200 -15.52 -0.80 -2.55
N ILE A 201 -16.49 -1.33 -3.30
CA ILE A 201 -16.76 -2.77 -3.40
C ILE A 201 -15.59 -3.51 -4.05
N ALA A 202 -14.93 -2.90 -5.04
CA ALA A 202 -13.76 -3.49 -5.71
C ALA A 202 -12.55 -3.68 -4.76
N MET A 203 -12.55 -3.09 -3.56
CA MET A 203 -11.55 -3.38 -2.53
C MET A 203 -11.64 -4.82 -1.98
N LEU A 204 -12.85 -5.42 -1.94
CA LEU A 204 -13.11 -6.69 -1.27
C LEU A 204 -12.24 -7.85 -1.77
N PRO A 205 -12.12 -8.14 -3.09
CA PRO A 205 -11.31 -9.26 -3.55
C PRO A 205 -9.82 -9.08 -3.22
N LEU A 206 -9.31 -7.87 -3.25
CA LEU A 206 -7.91 -7.60 -2.91
C LEU A 206 -7.66 -7.73 -1.40
N LEU A 207 -8.57 -7.22 -0.56
CA LEU A 207 -8.50 -7.38 0.89
C LEU A 207 -8.59 -8.85 1.31
N THR A 208 -9.49 -9.61 0.70
CA THR A 208 -9.60 -11.05 0.98
C THR A 208 -8.34 -11.80 0.57
N MET A 209 -7.75 -11.48 -0.56
CA MET A 209 -6.48 -12.06 -1.01
C MET A 209 -5.34 -11.78 -0.03
N ALA A 210 -5.14 -10.51 0.37
CA ALA A 210 -4.06 -10.15 1.29
C ALA A 210 -4.30 -10.70 2.70
N GLY A 211 -5.54 -10.65 3.19
CA GLY A 211 -5.93 -11.23 4.47
C GLY A 211 -5.71 -12.73 4.53
N ALA A 212 -6.16 -13.46 3.51
CA ALA A 212 -5.94 -14.91 3.41
C ALA A 212 -4.44 -15.28 3.35
N ALA A 213 -3.64 -14.52 2.59
CA ALA A 213 -2.20 -14.71 2.50
C ALA A 213 -1.52 -14.50 3.87
N LEU A 214 -1.90 -13.47 4.61
CA LEU A 214 -1.34 -13.19 5.93
C LEU A 214 -1.76 -14.24 6.97
N ILE A 215 -3.01 -14.69 6.95
CA ILE A 215 -3.50 -15.78 7.81
C ILE A 215 -2.74 -17.08 7.50
N TRP A 216 -2.59 -17.41 6.22
CA TRP A 216 -1.84 -18.59 5.81
C TRP A 216 -0.39 -18.56 6.34
N LEU A 217 0.30 -17.42 6.22
CA LEU A 217 1.65 -17.25 6.76
C LEU A 217 1.67 -17.46 8.29
N SER A 218 0.71 -16.88 9.01
CA SER A 218 0.64 -17.02 10.47
C SER A 218 0.44 -18.47 10.92
N LEU A 219 -0.36 -19.24 10.16
CA LEU A 219 -0.56 -20.68 10.42
C LEU A 219 0.69 -21.51 10.13
N LEU A 220 1.43 -21.17 9.07
CA LEU A 220 2.72 -21.82 8.78
C LEU A 220 3.75 -21.58 9.90
N ASN A 221 3.85 -20.34 10.37
CA ASN A 221 4.78 -19.99 11.45
C ASN A 221 4.45 -20.72 12.76
N ARG A 222 3.16 -20.91 13.10
CA ARG A 222 2.74 -21.68 14.27
C ARG A 222 3.10 -23.14 14.17
N LYS A 223 2.93 -23.76 12.98
CA LYS A 223 3.30 -25.18 12.75
C LYS A 223 4.81 -25.42 12.83
N ALA A 224 5.63 -24.43 12.51
CA ALA A 224 7.08 -24.53 12.59
C ALA A 224 7.62 -24.37 14.03
N GLN A 225 6.79 -23.90 14.96
CA GLN A 225 7.14 -23.70 16.38
C GLN A 225 6.62 -24.85 17.29
N ALA A 226 5.69 -25.66 16.80
CA ALA A 226 5.12 -26.84 17.46
C ALA A 226 5.87 -28.10 17.12
#